data_18f194a58ff48dcb4cf00fc51752f32b
#
_entry.id   18f194a58ff48dcb4cf00fc51752f32b
#
_cell.length_a   1.000
_cell.length_b   1.000
_cell.length_c   1.000
_cell.angle_alpha   90.00
_cell.angle_beta   90.00
_cell.angle_gamma   90.00
#
_symmetry.space_group_name_H-M   'P 1'
#
loop_
_entity.id
_entity.type
_entity.pdbx_description
1 polymer ?
#
loop_
_entity_poly.entity_id
_entity_poly.type
_entity_poly.pdbx_seq_one_letter_code
_entity_poly.pdbx_strand_id
1 'polypeptide(L)'
;MCKKITLLLALMCMLVVTAFAANKRFTLVIDPGHGGHDAGARGAISMEKNINLTVALRFGKYVEQNMPEVRVIYTRKQDVFIPLHE
;
A
#
# COMPACT_ATOMS: atom_id res chain seq x y z
N MET A 1 -33.73 26.11 -15.08
CA MET A 1 -33.56 24.86 -15.83
C MET A 1 -32.11 24.47 -16.00
N CYS A 2 -31.23 25.33 -16.48
CA CYS A 2 -29.80 25.05 -16.68
C CYS A 2 -29.06 24.70 -15.37
N LYS A 3 -29.40 25.34 -14.24
CA LYS A 3 -28.76 25.07 -12.94
C LYS A 3 -29.00 23.66 -12.42
N LYS A 4 -30.19 23.11 -12.62
CA LYS A 4 -30.53 21.76 -12.19
C LYS A 4 -29.81 20.69 -13.01
N ILE A 5 -29.70 20.91 -14.32
CA ILE A 5 -29.00 20.01 -15.22
C ILE A 5 -27.51 20.05 -14.94
N THR A 6 -26.91 21.19 -14.70
CA THR A 6 -25.50 21.36 -14.36
C THR A 6 -25.17 20.65 -13.05
N LEU A 7 -26.01 20.79 -12.02
CA LEU A 7 -25.83 20.12 -10.73
C LEU A 7 -25.91 18.60 -10.87
N LEU A 8 -26.87 18.12 -11.67
CA LEU A 8 -27.04 16.69 -11.91
C LEU A 8 -25.83 16.08 -12.63
N LEU A 9 -25.30 16.78 -13.64
CA LEU A 9 -24.10 16.35 -14.36
C LEU A 9 -22.88 16.34 -13.47
N ALA A 10 -22.70 17.35 -12.62
CA ALA A 10 -21.60 17.41 -11.66
C ALA A 10 -21.66 16.24 -10.67
N LEU A 11 -22.85 15.94 -10.14
CA LEU A 11 -23.06 14.81 -9.23
C LEU A 11 -22.76 13.49 -9.90
N MET A 12 -23.18 13.31 -11.15
CA MET A 12 -22.91 12.10 -11.93
C MET A 12 -21.41 11.91 -12.19
N CYS A 13 -20.69 13.00 -12.50
CA CYS A 13 -19.24 12.96 -12.67
C CYS A 13 -18.53 12.55 -11.35
N MET A 14 -18.96 13.06 -10.22
CA MET A 14 -18.40 12.67 -8.91
C MET A 14 -18.61 11.21 -8.61
N LEU A 15 -19.77 10.65 -8.92
CA LEU A 15 -20.05 9.23 -8.73
C LEU A 15 -19.16 8.34 -9.60
N VAL A 16 -18.92 8.74 -10.85
CA VAL A 16 -18.04 8.01 -11.77
C VAL A 16 -16.60 8.03 -11.25
N VAL A 17 -16.10 9.17 -10.80
CA VAL A 17 -14.76 9.29 -10.23
C VAL A 17 -14.60 8.41 -8.98
N THR A 18 -15.58 8.43 -8.09
CA THR A 18 -15.58 7.60 -6.89
C THR A 18 -15.55 6.11 -7.22
N ALA A 19 -16.37 5.67 -8.16
CA ALA A 19 -16.41 4.27 -8.60
C ALA A 19 -15.08 3.85 -9.22
N PHE A 20 -14.45 4.72 -10.01
CA PHE A 20 -13.16 4.46 -10.64
C PHE A 20 -12.05 4.35 -9.61
N ALA A 21 -12.02 5.24 -8.62
CA ALA A 21 -11.03 5.24 -7.55
C ALA A 21 -11.15 4.00 -6.65
N ALA A 22 -12.35 3.46 -6.47
CA ALA A 22 -12.58 2.25 -5.69
C ALA A 22 -12.15 0.97 -6.42
N ASN A 23 -11.99 1.02 -7.75
CA ASN A 23 -11.66 -0.16 -8.55
C ASN A 23 -10.14 -0.34 -8.64
N LYS A 24 -9.60 -1.27 -7.85
CA LYS A 24 -8.17 -1.59 -7.82
C LYS A 24 -7.82 -2.54 -8.96
N ARG A 25 -7.00 -2.10 -9.91
CA ARG A 25 -6.61 -2.88 -11.10
C ARG A 25 -5.36 -3.72 -10.90
N PHE A 26 -4.46 -3.28 -10.05
CA PHE A 26 -3.17 -3.93 -9.84
C PHE A 26 -2.97 -4.25 -8.37
N THR A 27 -2.31 -5.37 -8.12
CA THR A 27 -1.91 -5.74 -6.76
C THR A 27 -0.40 -5.72 -6.67
N LEU A 28 0.12 -4.94 -5.72
CA LEU A 28 1.53 -4.89 -5.38
C LEU A 28 1.73 -5.64 -4.07
N VAL A 29 2.55 -6.68 -4.11
CA VAL A 29 2.93 -7.42 -2.90
C VAL A 29 4.31 -6.92 -2.46
N ILE A 30 4.39 -6.45 -1.22
CA ILE A 30 5.65 -6.01 -0.62
C ILE A 30 6.07 -7.05 0.42
N ASP A 31 7.28 -7.57 0.24
CA ASP A 31 7.82 -8.64 1.07
C ASP A 31 9.08 -8.14 1.80
N PRO A 32 8.92 -7.51 2.98
CA PRO A 32 10.08 -7.07 3.76
C PRO A 32 10.87 -8.29 4.25
N GLY A 33 12.14 -8.39 3.82
CA GLY A 33 13.00 -9.49 4.18
C GLY A 33 13.30 -9.57 5.67
N HIS A 34 13.61 -10.78 6.14
CA HIS A 34 13.94 -11.11 7.53
C HIS A 34 12.74 -10.88 8.46
N GLY A 35 12.95 -10.78 9.76
CA GLY A 35 11.89 -10.51 10.73
C GLY A 35 11.91 -11.50 11.90
N GLY A 36 11.38 -11.09 13.05
CA GLY A 36 11.34 -11.89 14.25
C GLY A 36 12.74 -12.34 14.68
N HIS A 37 12.94 -13.64 14.80
CA HIS A 37 14.24 -14.22 15.17
C HIS A 37 15.29 -14.11 14.04
N ASP A 38 14.84 -13.89 12.78
CA ASP A 38 15.73 -13.64 11.66
C ASP A 38 15.97 -12.14 11.52
N ALA A 39 17.06 -11.66 12.10
CA ALA A 39 17.41 -10.25 12.09
C ALA A 39 18.06 -9.80 10.76
N GLY A 40 18.57 -10.75 9.97
CA GLY A 40 19.45 -10.42 8.86
C GLY A 40 20.78 -9.88 9.38
N ALA A 41 21.41 -8.98 8.67
CA ALA A 41 22.63 -8.32 9.11
C ALA A 41 22.36 -7.43 10.32
N ARG A 42 23.25 -7.50 11.33
CA ARG A 42 23.17 -6.67 12.53
C ARG A 42 24.21 -5.56 12.46
N GLY A 43 23.75 -4.32 12.39
CA GLY A 43 24.62 -3.16 12.50
C GLY A 43 24.79 -2.69 13.93
N ALA A 44 25.61 -1.67 14.13
CA ALA A 44 25.84 -1.09 15.45
C ALA A 44 24.62 -0.41 16.04
N ILE A 45 23.73 0.11 15.17
CA ILE A 45 22.56 0.90 15.57
C ILE A 45 21.25 0.20 15.21
N SER A 46 21.23 -0.55 14.10
CA SER A 46 20.01 -1.15 13.57
C SER A 46 20.26 -2.54 13.01
N MET A 47 19.16 -3.28 12.85
CA MET A 47 19.15 -4.60 12.21
C MET A 47 18.46 -4.48 10.85
N GLU A 48 18.91 -5.30 9.90
CA GLU A 48 18.37 -5.33 8.53
C GLU A 48 16.86 -5.53 8.51
N LYS A 49 16.32 -6.42 9.37
CA LYS A 49 14.89 -6.65 9.45
C LYS A 49 14.09 -5.37 9.75
N ASN A 50 14.63 -4.49 10.58
CA ASN A 50 13.96 -3.24 10.94
C ASN A 50 14.04 -2.22 9.82
N ILE A 51 15.17 -2.15 9.14
CA ILE A 51 15.35 -1.28 7.96
C ILE A 51 14.40 -1.73 6.85
N ASN A 52 14.37 -3.03 6.56
CA ASN A 52 13.51 -3.60 5.54
C ASN A 52 12.04 -3.29 5.81
N LEU A 53 11.60 -3.46 7.05
CA LEU A 53 10.22 -3.19 7.44
C LEU A 53 9.88 -1.71 7.30
N THR A 54 10.74 -0.82 7.78
CA THR A 54 10.52 0.63 7.71
C THR A 54 10.42 1.11 6.27
N VAL A 55 11.35 0.68 5.41
CA VAL A 55 11.36 1.05 3.99
C VAL A 55 10.11 0.51 3.30
N ALA A 56 9.75 -0.75 3.56
CA ALA A 56 8.58 -1.37 2.95
C ALA A 56 7.29 -0.64 3.31
N LEU A 57 7.11 -0.29 4.59
CA LEU A 57 5.90 0.41 5.04
C LEU A 57 5.81 1.82 4.45
N ARG A 58 6.92 2.53 4.37
CA ARG A 58 6.95 3.87 3.75
C ARG A 58 6.69 3.81 2.25
N PHE A 59 7.27 2.85 1.58
CA PHE A 59 7.06 2.65 0.14
C PHE A 59 5.60 2.30 -0.15
N GLY A 60 5.03 1.36 0.60
CA GLY A 60 3.63 0.97 0.44
C GLY A 60 2.68 2.13 0.67
N LYS A 61 2.94 2.93 1.70
CA LYS A 61 2.13 4.12 1.98
C LYS A 61 2.20 5.14 0.85
N TYR A 62 3.38 5.35 0.29
CA TYR A 62 3.57 6.22 -0.87
C TYR A 62 2.73 5.74 -2.06
N VAL A 63 2.78 4.45 -2.36
CA VAL A 63 2.00 3.86 -3.44
C VAL A 63 0.51 4.02 -3.20
N GLU A 64 0.03 3.72 -1.99
CA GLU A 64 -1.38 3.86 -1.63
C GLU A 64 -1.89 5.30 -1.80
N GLN A 65 -1.06 6.28 -1.46
CA GLN A 65 -1.43 7.69 -1.54
C GLN A 65 -1.39 8.25 -2.97
N ASN A 66 -0.50 7.72 -3.81
CA ASN A 66 -0.24 8.30 -5.14
C ASN A 66 -0.79 7.46 -6.29
N MET A 67 -1.10 6.18 -6.04
CA MET A 67 -1.58 5.24 -7.06
C MET A 67 -2.84 4.54 -6.56
N PRO A 68 -4.02 5.20 -6.65
CA PRO A 68 -5.25 4.63 -6.10
C PRO A 68 -5.72 3.36 -6.82
N GLU A 69 -5.24 3.10 -8.04
CA GLU A 69 -5.54 1.88 -8.78
C GLU A 69 -4.71 0.68 -8.31
N VAL A 70 -3.74 0.88 -7.41
CA VAL A 70 -2.88 -0.19 -6.89
C VAL A 70 -3.34 -0.61 -5.51
N ARG A 71 -3.56 -1.92 -5.35
CA ARG A 71 -3.81 -2.55 -4.06
C ARG A 71 -2.48 -2.99 -3.47
N VAL A 72 -2.15 -2.54 -2.28
CA VAL A 72 -0.89 -2.88 -1.61
C VAL A 72 -1.15 -3.97 -0.58
N ILE A 73 -0.41 -5.06 -0.69
CA ILE A 73 -0.45 -6.17 0.27
C ILE A 73 0.97 -6.38 0.80
N TYR A 74 1.07 -6.58 2.11
CA TYR A 74 2.35 -6.86 2.77
C TYR A 74 2.39 -8.30 3.25
N THR A 75 3.52 -8.98 3.09
CA THR A 75 3.72 -10.29 3.70
C THR A 75 3.86 -10.16 5.22
N ARG A 76 4.44 -9.07 5.69
CA ARG A 76 4.42 -8.70 7.11
C ARG A 76 4.39 -7.18 7.26
N LYS A 77 3.75 -6.71 8.34
CA LYS A 77 3.75 -5.31 8.76
C LYS A 77 4.39 -5.14 10.14
N GLN A 78 4.87 -6.22 10.71
CA GLN A 78 5.41 -6.30 12.07
C GLN A 78 6.73 -7.05 12.06
N ASP A 79 7.44 -7.01 13.18
CA ASP A 79 8.68 -7.76 13.35
C ASP A 79 8.38 -9.24 13.62
N VAL A 80 8.03 -9.96 12.55
CA VAL A 80 7.72 -11.37 12.58
C VAL A 80 8.50 -12.12 11.50
N PHE A 81 8.77 -13.40 11.72
CA PHE A 81 9.42 -14.26 10.75
C PHE A 81 8.40 -14.90 9.82
N ILE A 82 8.66 -14.82 8.51
CA ILE A 82 7.83 -15.46 7.48
C ILE A 82 8.68 -16.55 6.83
N PRO A 83 8.31 -17.83 6.96
CA PRO A 83 9.05 -18.93 6.31
C PRO A 83 9.01 -18.84 4.80
N LEU A 84 10.11 -19.30 4.15
CA LEU A 84 10.26 -19.20 2.71
C LEU A 84 9.24 -20.02 1.91
N HIS A 85 8.65 -21.05 2.52
CA HIS A 85 7.72 -21.97 1.85
C HIS A 85 6.27 -21.75 2.22
N GLU A 86 5.96 -20.58 2.72
CA GLU A 86 4.58 -20.15 2.98
C GLU A 86 4.13 -19.07 1.93
#